data_bbfe444a6258f900b6028dd5780ce26a
#
_entry.id   bbfe444a6258f900b6028dd5780ce26a
#
_cell.length_a   1.000
_cell.length_b   1.000
_cell.length_c   1.000
_cell.angle_alpha   90.00
_cell.angle_beta   90.00
_cell.angle_gamma   90.00
#
_symmetry.space_group_name_H-M   'P 1'
#
loop_
_entity.id
_entity.type
_entity.pdbx_description
1 polymer ?
#
loop_
_entity_poly.entity_id
_entity_poly.type
_entity_poly.pdbx_seq_one_letter_code
_entity_poly.pdbx_strand_id
1 'polypeptide(L)'
;NILTDYIASNPDIKSVYIIGQDYSFGQILSDTSIALLKEKRPDIEIVGSELHPIGQVKDFTPYVTKIVSSGADAVITGNWGADMVSLARSIIDNGLDVPVFTFYAAYDGITATLGADGKNMIRLVHNETSNPIPTEQRKEFIRAFKAANPNNDVTQPRITNALSMIVAAMEETRSTDPYDIALALEDMRFTTLSGEEIWMRGEDHQIFQSLHISVHADEGIEFDADNSGFGLFSEYHVPTEETIVPTSCRMSRPSR
;
A
#
# COMPACT_ATOMS: atom_id res chain seq x y z
N ASN A 1 -3.43 7.25 -8.19
CA ASN A 1 -4.25 8.47 -7.98
C ASN A 1 -4.17 8.94 -6.53
N ILE A 2 -4.67 8.16 -5.57
CA ILE A 2 -4.86 8.55 -4.16
C ILE A 2 -3.59 9.13 -3.51
N LEU A 3 -2.43 8.50 -3.69
CA LEU A 3 -1.17 9.02 -3.18
C LEU A 3 -0.88 10.44 -3.71
N THR A 4 -1.05 10.64 -5.00
CA THR A 4 -0.81 11.94 -5.64
C THR A 4 -1.89 12.96 -5.29
N ASP A 5 -3.14 12.53 -5.01
CA ASP A 5 -4.19 13.42 -4.47
C ASP A 5 -3.84 13.89 -3.06
N TYR A 6 -3.38 12.96 -2.21
CA TYR A 6 -2.94 13.29 -0.86
C TYR A 6 -1.74 14.24 -0.86
N ILE A 7 -0.71 13.97 -1.68
CA ILE A 7 0.44 14.88 -1.84
C ILE A 7 -0.02 16.25 -2.37
N ALA A 8 -0.91 16.27 -3.37
CA ALA A 8 -1.41 17.49 -3.96
C ALA A 8 -2.24 18.34 -2.98
N SER A 9 -2.89 17.73 -2.00
CA SER A 9 -3.64 18.43 -0.96
C SER A 9 -2.75 19.15 0.07
N ASN A 10 -1.49 18.75 0.17
CA ASN A 10 -0.55 19.37 1.11
C ASN A 10 0.17 20.58 0.46
N PRO A 11 -0.11 21.82 0.89
CA PRO A 11 0.50 23.01 0.32
C PRO A 11 2.01 23.16 0.63
N ASP A 12 2.51 22.43 1.61
CA ASP A 12 3.92 22.54 2.05
C ASP A 12 4.84 21.70 1.16
N ILE A 13 4.32 20.70 0.45
CA ILE A 13 5.11 19.91 -0.50
C ILE A 13 5.22 20.67 -1.83
N LYS A 14 6.45 21.08 -2.17
CA LYS A 14 6.82 21.78 -3.40
C LYS A 14 7.77 21.00 -4.28
N SER A 15 8.41 19.98 -3.72
CA SER A 15 9.37 19.14 -4.43
C SER A 15 9.26 17.68 -4.01
N VAL A 16 9.42 16.78 -4.98
CA VAL A 16 9.31 15.34 -4.76
C VAL A 16 10.50 14.61 -5.39
N TYR A 17 11.08 13.69 -4.65
CA TYR A 17 12.04 12.72 -5.17
C TYR A 17 11.39 11.34 -5.30
N ILE A 18 11.62 10.64 -6.41
CA ILE A 18 11.06 9.30 -6.67
C ILE A 18 12.21 8.30 -6.70
N ILE A 19 12.09 7.21 -5.93
CA ILE A 19 13.07 6.12 -5.94
C ILE A 19 12.35 4.77 -6.00
N GLY A 20 12.83 3.84 -6.81
CA GLY A 20 12.21 2.54 -6.95
C GLY A 20 13.14 1.46 -7.47
N GLN A 21 12.69 0.23 -7.38
CA GLN A 21 13.35 -0.93 -7.96
C GLN A 21 13.20 -0.91 -9.49
N ASP A 22 14.27 -1.22 -10.23
CA ASP A 22 14.27 -1.23 -11.71
C ASP A 22 13.61 -2.48 -12.27
N TYR A 23 12.29 -2.41 -12.38
CA TYR A 23 11.43 -3.36 -13.09
C TYR A 23 10.09 -2.69 -13.43
N SER A 24 9.19 -3.41 -14.09
CA SER A 24 7.94 -2.84 -14.64
C SER A 24 7.13 -2.01 -13.62
N PHE A 25 6.98 -2.48 -12.38
CA PHE A 25 6.24 -1.75 -11.36
C PHE A 25 6.95 -0.44 -10.96
N GLY A 26 8.27 -0.47 -10.73
CA GLY A 26 9.02 0.73 -10.36
C GLY A 26 9.02 1.79 -11.47
N GLN A 27 9.14 1.35 -12.72
CA GLN A 27 9.04 2.23 -13.90
C GLN A 27 7.64 2.84 -14.02
N ILE A 28 6.57 2.02 -13.94
CA ILE A 28 5.17 2.49 -13.99
C ILE A 28 4.88 3.45 -12.83
N LEU A 29 5.36 3.13 -11.62
CA LEU A 29 5.19 4.01 -10.46
C LEU A 29 5.80 5.39 -10.70
N SER A 30 7.04 5.42 -11.18
CA SER A 30 7.74 6.67 -11.48
C SER A 30 7.00 7.49 -12.53
N ASP A 31 6.73 6.90 -13.70
CA ASP A 31 6.08 7.57 -14.81
C ASP A 31 4.69 8.08 -14.44
N THR A 32 3.90 7.24 -13.75
CA THR A 32 2.54 7.60 -13.33
C THR A 32 2.55 8.69 -12.27
N SER A 33 3.46 8.62 -11.28
CA SER A 33 3.57 9.65 -10.25
C SER A 33 3.94 11.00 -10.83
N ILE A 34 4.90 11.03 -11.76
CA ILE A 34 5.31 12.25 -12.47
C ILE A 34 4.15 12.83 -13.27
N ALA A 35 3.45 11.99 -14.05
CA ALA A 35 2.34 12.45 -14.89
C ALA A 35 1.20 13.04 -14.05
N LEU A 36 0.79 12.33 -13.00
CA LEU A 36 -0.31 12.74 -12.13
C LEU A 36 0.02 13.98 -11.29
N LEU A 37 1.26 14.10 -10.78
CA LEU A 37 1.66 15.30 -10.04
C LEU A 37 1.71 16.51 -10.97
N LYS A 38 2.21 16.38 -12.19
CA LYS A 38 2.20 17.46 -13.18
C LYS A 38 0.78 17.91 -13.55
N GLU A 39 -0.17 16.98 -13.60
CA GLU A 39 -1.58 17.29 -13.86
C GLU A 39 -2.24 18.01 -12.69
N LYS A 40 -2.07 17.50 -11.46
CA LYS A 40 -2.78 17.95 -10.25
C LYS A 40 -2.13 19.17 -9.60
N ARG A 41 -0.82 19.24 -9.61
CA ARG A 41 0.00 20.27 -8.97
C ARG A 41 1.24 20.58 -9.84
N PRO A 42 1.06 21.30 -10.95
CA PRO A 42 2.16 21.63 -11.87
C PRO A 42 3.28 22.48 -11.25
N ASP A 43 3.04 23.03 -10.06
CA ASP A 43 4.02 23.76 -9.26
C ASP A 43 4.95 22.85 -8.44
N ILE A 44 4.64 21.56 -8.32
CA ILE A 44 5.54 20.60 -7.65
C ILE A 44 6.67 20.22 -8.60
N GLU A 45 7.90 20.46 -8.15
CA GLU A 45 9.10 20.07 -8.88
C GLU A 45 9.47 18.60 -8.61
N ILE A 46 9.76 17.86 -9.67
CA ILE A 46 10.35 16.51 -9.55
C ILE A 46 11.88 16.70 -9.53
N VAL A 47 12.44 16.77 -8.32
CA VAL A 47 13.87 17.06 -8.09
C VAL A 47 14.77 15.84 -8.28
N GLY A 48 14.19 14.67 -8.50
CA GLY A 48 14.90 13.44 -8.87
C GLY A 48 13.96 12.28 -9.11
N SER A 49 14.38 11.39 -10.01
CA SER A 49 13.74 10.10 -10.24
C SER A 49 14.81 9.08 -10.56
N GLU A 50 14.95 8.06 -9.72
CA GLU A 50 16.02 7.08 -9.84
C GLU A 50 15.49 5.66 -9.60
N LEU A 51 15.93 4.73 -10.45
CA LEU A 51 15.68 3.31 -10.30
C LEU A 51 16.98 2.59 -9.92
N HIS A 52 16.87 1.57 -9.07
CA HIS A 52 18.00 0.77 -8.63
C HIS A 52 17.79 -0.73 -8.88
N PRO A 53 18.85 -1.53 -9.03
CA PRO A 53 18.74 -2.97 -9.24
C PRO A 53 18.00 -3.66 -8.07
N ILE A 54 16.93 -4.41 -8.39
CA ILE A 54 16.09 -5.12 -7.42
C ILE A 54 16.88 -6.18 -6.65
N GLY A 55 16.83 -6.12 -5.30
CA GLY A 55 17.44 -7.11 -4.41
C GLY A 55 18.98 -7.16 -4.43
N GLN A 56 19.64 -6.21 -5.08
CA GLN A 56 21.10 -6.21 -5.24
C GLN A 56 21.80 -5.09 -4.47
N VAL A 57 21.08 -4.05 -4.11
CA VAL A 57 21.64 -2.92 -3.36
C VAL A 57 21.88 -3.34 -1.91
N LYS A 58 23.14 -3.27 -1.49
CA LYS A 58 23.56 -3.62 -0.11
C LYS A 58 23.60 -2.40 0.81
N ASP A 59 23.75 -1.22 0.24
CA ASP A 59 23.84 0.04 0.96
C ASP A 59 23.07 1.12 0.19
N PHE A 60 22.03 1.66 0.81
CA PHE A 60 21.21 2.73 0.23
C PHE A 60 21.75 4.15 0.54
N THR A 61 22.81 4.29 1.32
CA THR A 61 23.40 5.59 1.67
C THR A 61 23.69 6.46 0.44
N PRO A 62 24.25 5.96 -0.68
CA PRO A 62 24.47 6.80 -1.87
C PRO A 62 23.17 7.37 -2.48
N TYR A 63 22.09 6.60 -2.43
CA TYR A 63 20.77 7.04 -2.91
C TYR A 63 20.16 8.08 -1.97
N VAL A 64 20.18 7.80 -0.65
CA VAL A 64 19.64 8.72 0.36
C VAL A 64 20.42 10.03 0.38
N THR A 65 21.74 10.00 0.19
CA THR A 65 22.56 11.21 0.06
C THR A 65 22.12 12.10 -1.11
N LYS A 66 21.73 11.49 -2.24
CA LYS A 66 21.17 12.25 -3.38
C LYS A 66 19.82 12.87 -3.02
N ILE A 67 18.95 12.11 -2.35
CA ILE A 67 17.64 12.61 -1.88
C ILE A 67 17.85 13.83 -0.95
N VAL A 68 18.70 13.70 0.06
CA VAL A 68 19.03 14.80 0.97
C VAL A 68 19.58 16.01 0.21
N SER A 69 20.53 15.77 -0.72
CA SER A 69 21.15 16.84 -1.49
C SER A 69 20.19 17.53 -2.47
N SER A 70 19.12 16.86 -2.88
CA SER A 70 18.11 17.42 -3.78
C SER A 70 17.20 18.44 -3.08
N GLY A 71 17.12 18.42 -1.75
CA GLY A 71 16.20 19.25 -0.98
C GLY A 71 14.73 18.89 -1.18
N ALA A 72 14.41 17.63 -1.51
CA ALA A 72 13.05 17.17 -1.68
C ALA A 72 12.22 17.34 -0.40
N ASP A 73 11.00 17.85 -0.52
CA ASP A 73 10.04 17.96 0.58
C ASP A 73 9.30 16.63 0.85
N ALA A 74 9.36 15.70 -0.10
CA ALA A 74 8.76 14.38 0.03
C ALA A 74 9.46 13.35 -0.86
N VAL A 75 9.38 12.07 -0.45
CA VAL A 75 9.88 10.94 -1.23
C VAL A 75 8.72 10.01 -1.59
N ILE A 76 8.68 9.53 -2.83
CA ILE A 76 7.80 8.44 -3.26
C ILE A 76 8.67 7.21 -3.55
N THR A 77 8.30 6.06 -2.99
CA THR A 77 9.01 4.81 -3.26
C THR A 77 8.07 3.63 -3.50
N GLY A 78 8.43 2.79 -4.46
CA GLY A 78 7.80 1.51 -4.73
C GLY A 78 8.59 0.32 -4.17
N ASN A 79 9.63 0.57 -3.39
CA ASN A 79 10.45 -0.50 -2.82
C ASN A 79 9.64 -1.43 -1.93
N TRP A 80 9.95 -2.72 -1.98
CA TRP A 80 9.38 -3.77 -1.16
C TRP A 80 10.44 -4.77 -0.68
N GLY A 81 10.05 -5.61 0.29
CA GLY A 81 10.95 -6.62 0.85
C GLY A 81 12.20 -6.02 1.49
N ALA A 82 13.35 -6.70 1.32
CA ALA A 82 14.62 -6.28 1.90
C ALA A 82 15.08 -4.89 1.43
N ASP A 83 14.79 -4.51 0.19
CA ASP A 83 15.14 -3.19 -0.34
C ASP A 83 14.39 -2.07 0.39
N MET A 84 13.10 -2.29 0.76
CA MET A 84 12.34 -1.31 1.55
C MET A 84 12.90 -1.18 2.97
N VAL A 85 13.23 -2.30 3.63
CA VAL A 85 13.82 -2.29 4.98
C VAL A 85 15.16 -1.55 4.97
N SER A 86 16.01 -1.85 3.97
CA SER A 86 17.34 -1.23 3.85
C SER A 86 17.25 0.26 3.50
N LEU A 87 16.31 0.64 2.65
CA LEU A 87 16.05 2.06 2.34
C LEU A 87 15.56 2.81 3.58
N ALA A 88 14.58 2.25 4.31
CA ALA A 88 14.04 2.86 5.53
C ALA A 88 15.14 3.07 6.59
N ARG A 89 15.98 2.06 6.81
CA ARG A 89 17.13 2.19 7.71
C ARG A 89 18.10 3.28 7.27
N SER A 90 18.45 3.30 5.99
CA SER A 90 19.36 4.31 5.45
C SER A 90 18.78 5.73 5.52
N ILE A 91 17.47 5.90 5.36
CA ILE A 91 16.77 7.16 5.56
C ILE A 91 16.98 7.67 6.99
N ILE A 92 16.74 6.82 7.98
CA ILE A 92 16.91 7.15 9.41
C ILE A 92 18.37 7.46 9.70
N ASP A 93 19.29 6.58 9.31
CA ASP A 93 20.73 6.71 9.59
C ASP A 93 21.34 8.00 8.99
N ASN A 94 20.77 8.51 7.90
CA ASN A 94 21.20 9.76 7.25
C ASN A 94 20.38 10.99 7.68
N GLY A 95 19.45 10.85 8.63
CA GLY A 95 18.68 11.94 9.19
C GLY A 95 17.76 12.65 8.19
N LEU A 96 17.22 11.92 7.20
CA LEU A 96 16.24 12.48 6.28
C LEU A 96 14.89 12.61 7.00
N ASP A 97 14.44 13.85 7.20
CA ASP A 97 13.22 14.21 7.93
C ASP A 97 12.17 14.78 6.97
N VAL A 98 11.68 13.93 6.06
CA VAL A 98 10.58 14.26 5.15
C VAL A 98 9.62 13.08 5.03
N PRO A 99 8.34 13.30 4.67
CA PRO A 99 7.40 12.22 4.44
C PRO A 99 7.86 11.31 3.30
N VAL A 100 7.84 10.01 3.57
CA VAL A 100 8.15 8.95 2.61
C VAL A 100 6.89 8.16 2.31
N PHE A 101 6.38 8.32 1.12
CA PHE A 101 5.17 7.68 0.63
C PHE A 101 5.50 6.34 -0.03
N THR A 102 4.81 5.28 0.39
CA THR A 102 5.09 3.92 -0.07
C THR A 102 3.83 3.05 -0.16
N PHE A 103 3.95 1.87 -0.75
CA PHE A 103 2.90 0.85 -0.87
C PHE A 103 3.24 -0.44 -0.11
N TYR A 104 4.42 -0.54 0.49
CA TYR A 104 4.96 -1.79 1.01
C TYR A 104 5.69 -1.64 2.36
N ALA A 105 5.15 -0.83 3.27
CA ALA A 105 5.70 -0.64 4.61
C ALA A 105 4.93 -1.37 5.73
N ALA A 106 4.02 -2.30 5.39
CA ALA A 106 3.27 -3.10 6.35
C ALA A 106 3.82 -4.53 6.53
N TYR A 107 5.01 -4.81 6.01
CA TYR A 107 5.64 -6.12 6.16
C TYR A 107 6.36 -6.23 7.50
N ASP A 108 6.51 -7.48 7.97
CA ASP A 108 7.19 -7.81 9.21
C ASP A 108 8.58 -7.17 9.30
N GLY A 109 8.87 -6.57 10.44
CA GLY A 109 10.14 -5.93 10.76
C GLY A 109 10.29 -4.47 10.32
N ILE A 110 9.38 -3.91 9.52
CA ILE A 110 9.52 -2.51 9.06
C ILE A 110 9.20 -1.55 10.19
N THR A 111 8.09 -1.72 10.90
CA THR A 111 7.72 -0.83 12.02
C THR A 111 8.75 -0.90 13.15
N ALA A 112 9.30 -2.08 13.43
CA ALA A 112 10.39 -2.25 14.37
C ALA A 112 11.70 -1.58 13.90
N THR A 113 12.00 -1.63 12.60
CA THR A 113 13.19 -0.97 12.02
C THR A 113 13.09 0.55 12.09
N LEU A 114 11.91 1.10 11.83
CA LEU A 114 11.63 2.53 11.89
C LEU A 114 11.69 3.06 13.33
N GLY A 115 11.10 2.33 14.30
CA GLY A 115 11.07 2.70 15.71
C GLY A 115 10.63 4.16 15.92
N ALA A 116 11.18 4.80 16.94
CA ALA A 116 10.89 6.19 17.28
C ALA A 116 11.40 7.19 16.22
N ASP A 117 12.52 6.88 15.60
CA ASP A 117 13.16 7.80 14.63
C ASP A 117 12.36 7.89 13.32
N GLY A 118 11.55 6.86 13.00
CA GLY A 118 10.65 6.88 11.83
C GLY A 118 9.25 7.39 12.12
N LYS A 119 8.95 7.83 13.34
CA LYS A 119 7.62 8.34 13.71
C LYS A 119 7.21 9.49 12.79
N ASN A 120 5.99 9.43 12.24
CA ASN A 120 5.41 10.39 11.29
C ASN A 120 6.12 10.49 9.93
N MET A 121 7.16 9.71 9.68
CA MET A 121 7.89 9.75 8.40
C MET A 121 7.19 8.90 7.33
N ILE A 122 7.00 7.61 7.58
CA ILE A 122 6.43 6.69 6.59
C ILE A 122 4.92 6.88 6.48
N ARG A 123 4.46 7.02 5.23
CA ARG A 123 3.04 7.03 4.86
C ARG A 123 2.76 5.92 3.87
N LEU A 124 2.02 4.93 4.33
CA LEU A 124 1.67 3.74 3.56
C LEU A 124 0.30 3.89 2.91
N VAL A 125 0.24 3.70 1.59
CA VAL A 125 -1.03 3.48 0.89
C VAL A 125 -1.36 2.00 0.91
N HIS A 126 -2.49 1.65 1.50
CA HIS A 126 -2.95 0.26 1.54
C HIS A 126 -4.49 0.17 1.57
N ASN A 127 -5.02 -1.01 1.35
CA ASN A 127 -6.42 -1.32 1.56
C ASN A 127 -6.64 -1.77 2.99
N GLU A 128 -7.74 -1.35 3.59
CA GLU A 128 -8.10 -1.57 4.99
C GLU A 128 -7.10 -0.98 6.00
N THR A 129 -7.62 -0.45 7.08
CA THR A 129 -6.77 0.11 8.15
C THR A 129 -6.22 -0.98 9.06
N SER A 130 -4.99 -0.77 9.54
CA SER A 130 -4.40 -1.58 10.61
C SER A 130 -4.74 -1.04 12.00
N ASN A 131 -4.94 0.28 12.13
CA ASN A 131 -5.38 0.95 13.36
C ASN A 131 -6.07 2.28 12.99
N PRO A 132 -7.21 2.60 13.61
CA PRO A 132 -8.00 1.72 14.46
C PRO A 132 -8.73 0.65 13.64
N ILE A 133 -8.87 -0.55 14.19
CA ILE A 133 -9.66 -1.61 13.54
C ILE A 133 -11.15 -1.32 13.74
N PRO A 134 -11.95 -1.24 12.65
CA PRO A 134 -13.32 -0.71 12.74
C PRO A 134 -14.35 -1.68 13.35
N THR A 135 -14.10 -3.00 13.30
CA THR A 135 -15.07 -4.00 13.74
C THR A 135 -14.48 -5.02 14.70
N GLU A 136 -15.30 -5.53 15.64
CA GLU A 136 -14.88 -6.62 16.51
C GLU A 136 -14.61 -7.91 15.75
N GLN A 137 -15.36 -8.19 14.66
CA GLN A 137 -15.12 -9.36 13.82
C GLN A 137 -13.70 -9.37 13.23
N ARG A 138 -13.23 -8.22 12.76
CA ARG A 138 -11.86 -8.07 12.26
C ARG A 138 -10.83 -8.24 13.37
N LYS A 139 -11.08 -7.67 14.54
CA LYS A 139 -10.20 -7.81 15.72
C LYS A 139 -10.09 -9.27 16.16
N GLU A 140 -11.20 -9.99 16.21
CA GLU A 140 -11.23 -11.42 16.55
C GLU A 140 -10.43 -12.24 15.54
N PHE A 141 -10.58 -11.96 14.24
CA PHE A 141 -9.81 -12.62 13.20
C PHE A 141 -8.30 -12.40 13.38
N ILE A 142 -7.86 -11.16 13.63
CA ILE A 142 -6.43 -10.85 13.84
C ILE A 142 -5.91 -11.56 15.09
N ARG A 143 -6.66 -11.53 16.21
CA ARG A 143 -6.26 -12.23 17.44
C ARG A 143 -6.15 -13.74 17.24
N ALA A 144 -7.10 -14.34 16.53
CA ALA A 144 -7.08 -15.78 16.23
C ALA A 144 -5.91 -16.14 15.29
N PHE A 145 -5.63 -15.29 14.29
CA PHE A 145 -4.50 -15.49 13.39
C PHE A 145 -3.17 -15.44 14.14
N LYS A 146 -2.96 -14.42 14.98
CA LYS A 146 -1.74 -14.28 15.81
C LYS A 146 -1.57 -15.44 16.80
N ALA A 147 -2.66 -15.91 17.40
CA ALA A 147 -2.61 -17.08 18.29
C ALA A 147 -2.17 -18.36 17.58
N ALA A 148 -2.61 -18.53 16.34
CA ALA A 148 -2.23 -19.68 15.50
C ALA A 148 -0.83 -19.52 14.85
N ASN A 149 -0.39 -18.29 14.63
CA ASN A 149 0.84 -17.93 13.92
C ASN A 149 1.65 -16.88 14.71
N PRO A 150 2.28 -17.26 15.84
CA PRO A 150 2.88 -16.29 16.79
C PRO A 150 3.98 -15.40 16.19
N ASN A 151 4.60 -15.84 15.08
CA ASN A 151 5.70 -15.15 14.40
C ASN A 151 5.26 -14.41 13.13
N ASN A 152 3.96 -14.36 12.84
CA ASN A 152 3.45 -13.73 11.63
C ASN A 152 2.23 -12.85 11.96
N ASP A 153 1.95 -11.89 11.10
CA ASP A 153 0.81 -11.01 11.18
C ASP A 153 -0.04 -10.98 9.91
N VAL A 154 -1.24 -10.40 10.03
CA VAL A 154 -2.13 -10.15 8.89
C VAL A 154 -1.68 -8.87 8.19
N THR A 155 -0.59 -8.96 7.45
CA THR A 155 0.01 -7.81 6.74
C THR A 155 -0.61 -7.53 5.37
N GLN A 156 -1.43 -8.46 4.86
CA GLN A 156 -2.02 -8.39 3.52
C GLN A 156 -3.54 -8.64 3.55
N PRO A 157 -4.35 -7.72 4.09
CA PRO A 157 -5.81 -7.90 4.20
C PRO A 157 -6.49 -8.14 2.85
N ARG A 158 -5.96 -7.58 1.76
CA ARG A 158 -6.45 -7.81 0.39
C ARG A 158 -6.47 -9.30 -0.01
N ILE A 159 -5.54 -10.10 0.50
CA ILE A 159 -5.51 -11.55 0.22
C ILE A 159 -6.68 -12.24 0.94
N THR A 160 -6.95 -11.86 2.18
CA THR A 160 -8.11 -12.35 2.94
C THR A 160 -9.41 -12.02 2.19
N ASN A 161 -9.56 -10.78 1.71
CA ASN A 161 -10.73 -10.35 0.96
C ASN A 161 -10.90 -11.13 -0.35
N ALA A 162 -9.83 -11.29 -1.13
CA ALA A 162 -9.87 -12.05 -2.38
C ALA A 162 -10.24 -13.52 -2.16
N LEU A 163 -9.66 -14.18 -1.14
CA LEU A 163 -10.01 -15.55 -0.79
C LEU A 163 -11.46 -15.68 -0.32
N SER A 164 -11.95 -14.74 0.47
CA SER A 164 -13.34 -14.72 0.94
C SER A 164 -14.32 -14.56 -0.23
N MET A 165 -14.03 -13.71 -1.21
CA MET A 165 -14.84 -13.59 -2.44
C MET A 165 -14.85 -14.89 -3.24
N ILE A 166 -13.70 -15.54 -3.41
CA ILE A 166 -13.62 -16.85 -4.10
C ILE A 166 -14.48 -17.89 -3.38
N VAL A 167 -14.40 -17.97 -2.05
CA VAL A 167 -15.22 -18.91 -1.27
C VAL A 167 -16.70 -18.57 -1.43
N ALA A 168 -17.11 -17.31 -1.36
CA ALA A 168 -18.48 -16.90 -1.58
C ALA A 168 -19.00 -17.29 -2.98
N ALA A 169 -18.18 -17.11 -4.02
CA ALA A 169 -18.50 -17.55 -5.38
C ALA A 169 -18.65 -19.08 -5.50
N MET A 170 -17.80 -19.84 -4.81
CA MET A 170 -17.93 -21.31 -4.75
C MET A 170 -19.22 -21.76 -4.05
N GLU A 171 -19.58 -21.09 -2.96
CA GLU A 171 -20.81 -21.38 -2.22
C GLU A 171 -22.05 -21.04 -3.04
N GLU A 172 -22.06 -19.90 -3.72
CA GLU A 172 -23.16 -19.46 -4.59
C GLU A 172 -23.39 -20.43 -5.76
N THR A 173 -22.31 -20.78 -6.47
CA THR A 173 -22.37 -21.67 -7.63
C THR A 173 -22.48 -23.15 -7.26
N ARG A 174 -22.13 -23.51 -6.03
CA ARG A 174 -21.93 -24.90 -5.59
C ARG A 174 -20.96 -25.66 -6.50
N SER A 175 -19.96 -24.98 -7.03
CA SER A 175 -18.98 -25.49 -7.97
C SER A 175 -17.56 -25.18 -7.52
N THR A 176 -16.62 -26.05 -7.88
CA THR A 176 -15.17 -25.82 -7.79
C THR A 176 -14.55 -25.64 -9.18
N ASP A 177 -15.37 -25.59 -10.22
CA ASP A 177 -14.93 -25.30 -11.58
C ASP A 177 -14.45 -23.83 -11.67
N PRO A 178 -13.21 -23.55 -12.10
CA PRO A 178 -12.69 -22.20 -12.16
C PRO A 178 -13.50 -21.26 -13.06
N TYR A 179 -14.14 -21.77 -14.10
CA TYR A 179 -14.96 -20.98 -15.00
C TYR A 179 -16.26 -20.51 -14.31
N ASP A 180 -16.93 -21.40 -13.58
CA ASP A 180 -18.14 -21.04 -12.81
C ASP A 180 -17.83 -20.00 -11.74
N ILE A 181 -16.70 -20.18 -11.02
CA ILE A 181 -16.24 -19.25 -10.00
C ILE A 181 -15.92 -17.90 -10.62
N ALA A 182 -15.19 -17.87 -11.75
CA ALA A 182 -14.82 -16.62 -12.42
C ALA A 182 -16.05 -15.81 -12.87
N LEU A 183 -17.08 -16.50 -13.40
CA LEU A 183 -18.34 -15.85 -13.78
C LEU A 183 -19.11 -15.32 -12.56
N ALA A 184 -19.14 -16.07 -11.47
CA ALA A 184 -19.83 -15.64 -10.25
C ALA A 184 -19.15 -14.44 -9.57
N LEU A 185 -17.85 -14.27 -9.79
CA LEU A 185 -17.09 -13.13 -9.30
C LEU A 185 -17.39 -11.84 -10.10
N GLU A 186 -17.89 -11.95 -11.34
CA GLU A 186 -18.21 -10.77 -12.16
C GLU A 186 -19.32 -9.93 -11.50
N ASP A 187 -19.01 -8.66 -11.28
CA ASP A 187 -19.87 -7.68 -10.61
C ASP A 187 -20.28 -8.06 -9.16
N MET A 188 -19.60 -9.04 -8.58
CA MET A 188 -19.81 -9.40 -7.17
C MET A 188 -19.46 -8.23 -6.25
N ARG A 189 -20.40 -7.95 -5.32
CA ARG A 189 -20.19 -7.08 -4.16
C ARG A 189 -20.06 -7.92 -2.93
N PHE A 190 -19.07 -7.60 -2.10
CA PHE A 190 -18.74 -8.39 -0.92
C PHE A 190 -18.43 -7.47 0.26
N THR A 191 -19.01 -7.76 1.43
CA THR A 191 -18.70 -7.03 2.66
C THR A 191 -17.53 -7.71 3.37
N THR A 192 -16.44 -6.96 3.56
CA THR A 192 -15.23 -7.45 4.23
C THR A 192 -15.42 -7.61 5.74
N LEU A 193 -14.45 -8.23 6.41
CA LEU A 193 -14.43 -8.30 7.88
C LEU A 193 -14.37 -6.92 8.55
N SER A 194 -13.89 -5.91 7.85
CA SER A 194 -13.86 -4.52 8.29
C SER A 194 -15.20 -3.79 8.11
N GLY A 195 -16.22 -4.46 7.55
CA GLY A 195 -17.54 -3.89 7.31
C GLY A 195 -17.63 -3.02 6.05
N GLU A 196 -16.57 -2.95 5.26
CA GLU A 196 -16.53 -2.20 4.00
C GLU A 196 -16.99 -3.06 2.83
N GLU A 197 -17.67 -2.46 1.87
CA GLU A 197 -18.04 -3.13 0.62
C GLU A 197 -16.89 -3.03 -0.38
N ILE A 198 -16.54 -4.17 -0.95
CA ILE A 198 -15.63 -4.29 -2.09
C ILE A 198 -16.39 -4.81 -3.30
N TRP A 199 -15.89 -4.52 -4.50
CA TRP A 199 -16.57 -4.84 -5.74
C TRP A 199 -15.58 -5.32 -6.80
N MET A 200 -15.92 -6.40 -7.51
CA MET A 200 -15.16 -6.87 -8.66
C MET A 200 -15.85 -6.44 -9.95
N ARG A 201 -15.18 -5.66 -10.79
CA ARG A 201 -15.68 -5.27 -12.10
C ARG A 201 -15.64 -6.44 -13.07
N GLY A 202 -16.78 -6.74 -13.71
CA GLY A 202 -16.92 -7.88 -14.64
C GLY A 202 -16.12 -7.74 -15.93
N GLU A 203 -15.74 -6.52 -16.35
CA GLU A 203 -15.02 -6.31 -17.60
C GLU A 203 -13.55 -6.79 -17.59
N ASP A 204 -12.90 -6.75 -16.43
CA ASP A 204 -11.47 -7.03 -16.29
C ASP A 204 -11.07 -7.74 -14.99
N HIS A 205 -12.05 -8.14 -14.18
CA HIS A 205 -11.88 -8.76 -12.86
C HIS A 205 -11.01 -7.94 -11.90
N GLN A 206 -10.99 -6.61 -12.05
CA GLN A 206 -10.35 -5.72 -11.10
C GLN A 206 -11.23 -5.59 -9.85
N ILE A 207 -10.65 -5.89 -8.68
CA ILE A 207 -11.30 -5.61 -7.39
C ILE A 207 -11.08 -4.15 -7.03
N PHE A 208 -12.16 -3.45 -6.72
CA PHE A 208 -12.15 -2.12 -6.10
C PHE A 208 -12.48 -2.25 -4.63
N GLN A 209 -11.74 -1.53 -3.82
CA GLN A 209 -11.88 -1.52 -2.37
C GLN A 209 -11.42 -0.16 -1.85
N SER A 210 -11.83 0.19 -0.65
CA SER A 210 -11.36 1.41 0.00
C SER A 210 -9.84 1.42 0.11
N LEU A 211 -9.25 2.60 0.13
CA LEU A 211 -7.83 2.78 0.33
C LEU A 211 -7.60 3.74 1.50
N HIS A 212 -6.55 3.45 2.23
CA HIS A 212 -6.11 4.25 3.36
C HIS A 212 -4.70 4.75 3.13
N ILE A 213 -4.40 5.92 3.70
CA ILE A 213 -3.02 6.34 3.94
C ILE A 213 -2.82 6.28 5.45
N SER A 214 -1.89 5.44 5.86
CA SER A 214 -1.56 5.25 7.27
C SER A 214 -0.15 5.71 7.55
N VAL A 215 0.02 6.38 8.69
CA VAL A 215 1.30 6.89 9.15
C VAL A 215 1.92 5.94 10.18
N HIS A 216 3.23 5.81 10.19
CA HIS A 216 3.97 5.14 11.26
C HIS A 216 3.87 5.93 12.55
N ALA A 217 3.30 5.34 13.61
CA ALA A 217 2.94 5.99 14.86
C ALA A 217 3.12 5.04 16.07
N ASP A 218 3.12 5.63 17.27
CA ASP A 218 3.12 4.94 18.56
C ASP A 218 1.83 5.19 19.35
N GLU A 219 0.97 6.10 18.89
CA GLU A 219 -0.31 6.41 19.50
C GLU A 219 -1.47 5.80 18.73
N GLY A 220 -2.50 5.32 19.43
CA GLY A 220 -3.67 4.71 18.82
C GLY A 220 -3.43 3.32 18.22
N ILE A 221 -2.32 2.68 18.54
CA ILE A 221 -1.93 1.38 18.02
C ILE A 221 -2.47 0.28 18.95
N GLU A 222 -3.56 -0.36 18.53
CA GLU A 222 -4.12 -1.55 19.21
C GLU A 222 -3.47 -2.84 18.70
N PHE A 223 -3.15 -2.88 17.40
CA PHE A 223 -2.50 -4.02 16.77
C PHE A 223 -1.12 -3.60 16.24
N ASP A 224 -0.12 -4.07 16.94
CA ASP A 224 1.29 -3.89 16.65
C ASP A 224 1.84 -5.19 16.03
N ALA A 225 2.10 -5.16 14.74
CA ALA A 225 2.55 -6.32 13.99
C ALA A 225 3.89 -6.86 14.50
N ASP A 226 4.83 -5.97 14.79
CA ASP A 226 6.21 -6.33 15.14
C ASP A 226 6.46 -6.39 16.66
N ASN A 227 5.45 -6.17 17.49
CA ASN A 227 5.57 -6.00 18.95
C ASN A 227 6.64 -4.95 19.34
N SER A 228 6.72 -3.89 18.56
CA SER A 228 7.72 -2.81 18.68
C SER A 228 7.23 -1.61 19.50
N GLY A 229 5.94 -1.54 19.80
CA GLY A 229 5.26 -0.36 20.32
C GLY A 229 4.85 0.63 19.23
N PHE A 230 5.14 0.32 17.97
CA PHE A 230 4.82 1.14 16.80
C PHE A 230 3.93 0.38 15.82
N GLY A 231 3.18 1.11 15.05
CA GLY A 231 2.32 0.53 14.01
C GLY A 231 1.88 1.57 12.99
N LEU A 232 0.92 1.19 12.17
CA LEU A 232 0.37 2.04 11.13
C LEU A 232 -1.00 2.55 11.58
N PHE A 233 -1.14 3.86 11.73
CA PHE A 233 -2.40 4.54 12.08
C PHE A 233 -2.99 5.22 10.85
N SER A 234 -4.25 4.93 10.54
CA SER A 234 -4.94 5.51 9.36
C SER A 234 -5.24 6.98 9.61
N GLU A 235 -4.71 7.86 8.77
CA GLU A 235 -4.94 9.30 8.80
C GLU A 235 -5.82 9.81 7.63
N TYR A 236 -5.98 8.99 6.59
CA TYR A 236 -6.76 9.35 5.42
C TYR A 236 -7.46 8.11 4.84
N HIS A 237 -8.71 8.27 4.44
CA HIS A 237 -9.54 7.20 3.89
C HIS A 237 -10.21 7.66 2.60
N VAL A 238 -10.19 6.78 1.61
CA VAL A 238 -10.89 6.96 0.33
C VAL A 238 -11.86 5.80 0.13
N PRO A 239 -13.15 6.07 0.04
CA PRO A 239 -14.16 5.02 -0.12
C PRO A 239 -14.02 4.29 -1.47
N THR A 240 -14.53 3.08 -1.54
CA THR A 240 -14.41 2.19 -2.71
C THR A 240 -14.82 2.88 -4.01
N GLU A 241 -15.90 3.65 -4.00
CA GLU A 241 -16.45 4.32 -5.20
C GLU A 241 -15.46 5.34 -5.79
N GLU A 242 -14.67 5.99 -4.97
CA GLU A 242 -13.67 6.97 -5.39
C GLU A 242 -12.36 6.33 -5.88
N THR A 243 -12.20 5.01 -5.69
CA THR A 243 -11.02 4.27 -6.19
C THR A 243 -11.22 3.75 -7.62
N ILE A 244 -12.44 3.83 -8.15
CA ILE A 244 -12.79 3.29 -9.46
C ILE A 244 -12.13 4.10 -10.57
N VAL A 245 -11.35 3.43 -11.40
CA VAL A 245 -10.71 4.02 -12.58
C VAL A 245 -11.17 3.31 -13.85
N PRO A 246 -11.21 4.00 -15.00
CA PRO A 246 -11.52 3.37 -16.27
C PRO A 246 -10.54 2.24 -16.59
N THR A 247 -11.00 1.23 -17.32
CA THR A 247 -10.15 0.16 -17.83
C THR A 247 -9.87 0.31 -19.32
N SER A 248 -8.65 -0.04 -19.72
CA SER A 248 -8.29 -0.28 -21.12
C SER A 248 -8.21 -1.78 -21.46
N CYS A 249 -8.43 -2.64 -20.46
CA CYS A 249 -8.43 -4.08 -20.63
C CYS A 249 -9.59 -4.51 -21.54
N ARG A 250 -9.30 -5.45 -22.45
CA ARG A 250 -10.31 -6.12 -23.27
C ARG A 250 -10.21 -7.61 -23.00
N MET A 251 -10.81 -8.03 -21.91
CA MET A 251 -10.79 -9.43 -21.52
C MET A 251 -11.53 -10.29 -22.53
N SER A 252 -10.91 -11.40 -22.96
CA SER A 252 -11.54 -12.42 -23.78
C SER A 252 -11.89 -13.60 -22.89
N ARG A 253 -13.17 -13.90 -22.76
CA ARG A 253 -13.62 -15.05 -21.97
C ARG A 253 -13.45 -16.33 -22.79
N PRO A 254 -12.95 -17.43 -22.18
CA PRO A 254 -12.95 -18.71 -22.85
C PRO A 254 -14.40 -19.16 -23.08
N SER A 255 -14.64 -19.85 -24.19
CA SER A 255 -15.90 -20.58 -24.41
C SER A 255 -15.82 -21.93 -23.69
N ARG A 256 -16.91 -22.36 -23.09
CA ARG A 256 -17.07 -23.76 -22.63
C ARG A 256 -17.07 -24.72 -23.78
#